data_2689ad4a0c27f772fcf94ebcdf3a5c30
#
_entry.id   2689ad4a0c27f772fcf94ebcdf3a5c30
#
_cell.length_a   1.000
_cell.length_b   1.000
_cell.length_c   1.000
_cell.angle_alpha   90.00
_cell.angle_beta   90.00
_cell.angle_gamma   90.00
#
_symmetry.space_group_name_H-M   'P 1'
#
loop_
_entity.id
_entity.type
_entity.pdbx_description
1 polymer ?
#
loop_
_entity_poly.entity_id
_entity_poly.type
_entity_poly.pdbx_seq_one_letter_code
_entity_poly.pdbx_strand_id
1 'polypeptide(L)' 'MTHADQHQMIMELTDYSRKMRRSDQEDFEMFVKRDKDDEDLDQISTRRLRQLYEQYVPVHRRNL' A
#
# COMPACT_ATOMS: atom_id res chain seq x y z
N MET A 1 5.41 -11.68 3.43
CA MET A 1 4.53 -10.63 3.98
C MET A 1 3.24 -11.24 4.47
N THR A 2 2.83 -10.89 5.69
CA THR A 2 1.55 -11.36 6.24
C THR A 2 0.42 -10.42 5.84
N HIS A 3 -0.82 -10.87 6.01
CA HIS A 3 -1.98 -10.00 5.78
C HIS A 3 -1.95 -8.77 6.70
N ALA A 4 -1.49 -8.95 7.94
CA ALA A 4 -1.35 -7.83 8.88
C ALA A 4 -0.34 -6.80 8.38
N ASP A 5 0.77 -7.24 7.80
CA ASP A 5 1.77 -6.34 7.22
C ASP A 5 1.20 -5.59 6.01
N GLN A 6 0.46 -6.29 5.16
CA GLN A 6 -0.23 -5.70 4.01
C GLN A 6 -1.17 -4.59 4.45
N HIS A 7 -2.01 -4.88 5.44
CA HIS A 7 -2.97 -3.91 5.98
C HIS A 7 -2.24 -2.70 6.57
N GLN A 8 -1.16 -2.93 7.31
CA GLN A 8 -0.38 -1.85 7.91
C GLN A 8 0.23 -0.93 6.86
N MET A 9 0.79 -1.49 5.79
CA MET A 9 1.34 -0.69 4.69
C MET A 9 0.26 0.18 4.04
N ILE A 10 -0.91 -0.38 3.82
CA ILE A 10 -2.02 0.33 3.20
C ILE A 10 -2.47 1.47 4.10
N MET A 11 -2.58 1.24 5.41
CA MET A 11 -2.97 2.28 6.35
C MET A 11 -1.95 3.43 6.38
N GLU A 12 -0.67 3.12 6.40
CA GLU A 12 0.37 4.15 6.38
C GLU A 12 0.36 4.93 5.07
N LEU A 13 0.18 4.25 3.94
CA LEU A 13 0.11 4.89 2.63
C LEU A 13 -1.10 5.80 2.47
N THR A 14 -2.17 5.55 3.21
CA THR A 14 -3.38 6.37 3.13
C THR A 14 -3.08 7.84 3.42
N ASP A 15 -2.16 8.12 4.33
CA ASP A 15 -1.77 9.49 4.68
C ASP A 15 -1.05 10.20 3.52
N TYR A 16 -0.55 9.44 2.57
CA TYR A 16 0.22 9.95 1.44
C TYR A 16 -0.51 9.84 0.11
N SER A 17 -1.75 9.36 0.11
CA SER A 17 -2.52 9.11 -1.12
C SER A 17 -2.70 10.36 -1.96
N ARG A 18 -2.84 11.51 -1.32
CA ARG A 18 -3.00 12.80 -2.02
C ARG A 18 -1.75 13.23 -2.78
N LYS A 19 -0.60 12.71 -2.40
CA LYS A 19 0.69 13.03 -3.03
C LYS A 19 1.02 12.08 -4.17
N MET A 20 0.22 11.04 -4.34
CA MET A 20 0.46 10.04 -5.37
C MET A 20 0.09 10.55 -6.75
N ARG A 21 0.86 10.13 -7.76
CA ARG A 21 0.50 10.32 -9.15
C ARG A 21 -0.78 9.57 -9.44
N ARG A 22 -1.49 9.95 -10.49
CA ARG A 22 -2.77 9.34 -10.82
C ARG A 22 -2.68 7.82 -10.99
N SER A 23 -1.66 7.35 -11.70
CA SER A 23 -1.49 5.91 -11.90
C SER A 23 -1.21 5.17 -10.60
N ASP A 24 -0.38 5.75 -9.73
CA ASP A 24 -0.08 5.18 -8.42
C ASP A 24 -1.32 5.16 -7.54
N GLN A 25 -2.12 6.21 -7.61
CA GLN A 25 -3.35 6.34 -6.85
C GLN A 25 -4.37 5.30 -7.27
N GLU A 26 -4.49 5.03 -8.57
CA GLU A 26 -5.38 3.99 -9.09
C GLU A 26 -4.97 2.61 -8.58
N ASP A 27 -3.68 2.31 -8.60
CA ASP A 27 -3.17 1.05 -8.05
C ASP A 27 -3.45 0.95 -6.55
N PHE A 28 -3.21 2.03 -5.83
CA PHE A 28 -3.43 2.08 -4.39
C PHE A 28 -4.91 1.84 -4.04
N GLU A 29 -5.81 2.47 -4.77
CA GLU A 29 -7.26 2.30 -4.55
C GLU A 29 -7.68 0.84 -4.73
N MET A 30 -7.10 0.15 -5.70
CA MET A 30 -7.36 -1.26 -5.93
C MET A 30 -6.88 -2.10 -4.74
N PHE A 31 -5.72 -1.79 -4.20
CA PHE A 31 -5.18 -2.49 -3.03
C PHE A 31 -6.06 -2.26 -1.80
N VAL A 32 -6.51 -1.03 -1.59
CA VAL A 32 -7.42 -0.69 -0.48
C VAL A 32 -8.70 -1.52 -0.57
N LYS A 33 -9.26 -1.62 -1.76
CA LYS A 33 -10.49 -2.37 -1.97
C LYS A 33 -10.32 -3.85 -1.64
N ARG A 34 -9.23 -4.46 -2.11
CA ARG A 34 -8.95 -5.86 -1.82
C ARG A 34 -8.70 -6.09 -0.33
N ASP A 35 -8.01 -5.17 0.31
CA ASP A 35 -7.73 -5.25 1.73
C ASP A 35 -9.03 -5.18 2.55
N LYS A 36 -9.97 -4.34 2.14
CA LYS A 36 -11.29 -4.27 2.79
C LYS A 36 -12.07 -5.56 2.70
N ASP A 37 -11.88 -6.29 1.60
CA ASP A 37 -12.55 -7.57 1.37
C ASP A 37 -11.78 -8.72 2.03
N ASP A 38 -10.79 -8.41 2.87
CA ASP A 38 -9.92 -9.39 3.55
C ASP A 38 -9.19 -10.32 2.58
N GLU A 39 -8.91 -9.83 1.37
CA GLU A 39 -8.18 -10.59 0.37
C GLU A 39 -6.68 -10.34 0.50
N ASP A 40 -5.89 -11.42 0.36
CA ASP A 40 -4.45 -11.28 0.25
C ASP A 40 -4.09 -10.86 -1.18
N LEU A 41 -3.21 -9.89 -1.31
CA LEU A 41 -2.71 -9.49 -2.60
C LEU A 41 -1.82 -10.60 -3.18
N ASP A 42 -1.88 -10.76 -4.49
CA ASP A 42 -0.98 -11.67 -5.17
C ASP A 42 0.47 -11.14 -5.11
N GLN A 43 1.41 -11.96 -5.57
CA GLN A 43 2.83 -11.63 -5.49
C GLN A 43 3.20 -10.37 -6.25
N ILE A 44 2.62 -10.17 -7.41
CA ILE A 44 2.88 -8.98 -8.24
C ILE A 44 2.33 -7.72 -7.57
N SER A 45 1.10 -7.80 -7.07
CA SER A 45 0.46 -6.68 -6.38
C SER A 45 1.20 -6.33 -5.08
N THR A 46 1.66 -7.35 -4.35
CA THR A 46 2.45 -7.15 -3.12
C THR A 46 3.74 -6.38 -3.42
N ARG A 47 4.42 -6.73 -4.51
CA ARG A 47 5.63 -6.00 -4.94
C ARG A 47 5.30 -4.54 -5.24
N ARG A 48 4.20 -4.32 -5.94
CA ARG A 48 3.78 -2.97 -6.30
C ARG A 48 3.44 -2.15 -5.06
N LEU A 49 2.73 -2.76 -4.12
CA LEU A 49 2.40 -2.12 -2.84
C LEU A 49 3.67 -1.71 -2.10
N ARG A 50 4.66 -2.60 -2.05
CA ARG A 50 5.94 -2.31 -1.41
C ARG A 50 6.67 -1.16 -2.10
N GLN A 51 6.64 -1.10 -3.43
CA GLN A 51 7.24 0.01 -4.17
C GLN A 51 6.58 1.34 -3.80
N LEU A 52 5.25 1.38 -3.74
CA LEU A 52 4.53 2.58 -3.33
C LEU A 52 4.89 2.97 -1.90
N TYR A 53 4.98 2.00 -1.00
CA TYR A 53 5.34 2.23 0.39
C TYR A 53 6.73 2.85 0.50
N GLU A 54 7.71 2.29 -0.19
CA GLU A 54 9.08 2.79 -0.18
C GLU A 54 9.20 4.17 -0.84
N GLN A 55 8.35 4.44 -1.85
CA GLN A 55 8.38 5.70 -2.58
C GLN A 55 7.76 6.85 -1.81
N TYR A 56 6.64 6.61 -1.14
CA TYR A 56 5.84 7.68 -0.53
C TYR A 56 5.99 7.79 0.98
N VAL A 57 6.20 6.69 1.69
CA VAL A 57 6.32 6.73 3.16
C VAL A 57 7.79 6.94 3.53
N PRO A 58 8.15 8.08 4.15
CA PRO A 58 9.54 8.32 4.56
C PRO A 58 10.04 7.24 5.52
N VAL A 59 11.31 6.89 5.41
CA VAL A 59 11.92 5.83 6.24
C VAL A 59 11.65 6.02 7.72
N HIS A 60 11.79 7.26 8.22
CA HIS A 60 11.60 7.57 9.63
C HIS A 60 10.15 7.51 10.09
N ARG A 61 9.21 7.35 9.17
CA ARG A 61 7.79 7.25 9.49
C ARG A 61 7.21 5.84 9.33
N ARG A 62 8.06 4.90 8.87
CA ARG A 62 7.62 3.52 8.64
C ARG A 62 7.54 2.77 9.96
N ASN A 63 6.45 2.02 10.14
CA ASN A 63 6.24 1.15 11.29
C ASN A 63 6.55 -0.31 10.99
N LEU A 64 6.97 -0.61 9.78
CA LEU A 64 7.34 -1.96 9.35
C LEU A 64 8.84 -2.05 9.10
#